data_0ac155c815d77b25b748b8ab8a005e09
#
_entry.id   0ac155c815d77b25b748b8ab8a005e09
#
_cell.length_a   1.000
_cell.length_b   1.000
_cell.length_c   1.000
_cell.angle_alpha   90.00
_cell.angle_beta   90.00
_cell.angle_gamma   90.00
#
_symmetry.space_group_name_H-M   'P 1'
#
loop_
_entity.id
_entity.type
_entity.pdbx_description
1 polymer ?
#
loop_
_entity_poly.entity_id
_entity_poly.type
_entity_poly.pdbx_seq_one_letter_code
_entity_poly.pdbx_strand_id
1 'polypeptide(L)'
;ALKWLDEHHEGIPVLGDLLRVIQLGPAEVRAVALDRGDDTRYKTITEGLEASLIGLVGGGRLGETFSRQTTNPMRRDAPVVYDVSAIDDSEMDLQAAALLACWSAGFGTVNVANALADAGLEPRRHYFVILDELWRALRAGRGMVDRVDALTRLNRQRGVGMAMISHTMSDLQALASQEDRMKARGFVERSGMVICGGLPSAEMPLLTAAVPFSQAEQSLLIGWQDPPAWDPSTGREAEPPGRGKFLVKVGGRPGIPVD
;
A
#
# COMPACT_ATOMS: atom_id res chain seq x y z
N ALA A 1 1.23 -5.88 24.55
CA ALA A 1 0.04 -6.67 24.26
C ALA A 1 0.36 -7.85 23.34
N LEU A 2 0.95 -7.63 22.14
CA LEU A 2 1.24 -8.74 21.19
C LEU A 2 2.16 -9.80 21.79
N LYS A 3 3.25 -9.40 22.47
CA LYS A 3 4.14 -10.35 23.14
C LYS A 3 3.40 -11.13 24.24
N TRP A 4 2.52 -10.48 24.98
CA TRP A 4 1.71 -11.14 26.02
C TRP A 4 0.76 -12.18 25.40
N LEU A 5 0.14 -11.87 24.26
CA LEU A 5 -0.70 -12.82 23.52
C LEU A 5 0.10 -14.02 23.03
N ASP A 6 1.31 -13.81 22.49
CA ASP A 6 2.19 -14.90 22.05
C ASP A 6 2.56 -15.87 23.16
N GLU A 7 2.70 -15.37 24.39
CA GLU A 7 3.07 -16.16 25.57
C GLU A 7 1.86 -16.83 26.29
N HIS A 8 0.64 -16.28 26.16
CA HIS A 8 -0.51 -16.70 26.99
C HIS A 8 -1.76 -17.09 26.17
N HIS A 9 -1.76 -16.97 24.86
CA HIS A 9 -2.89 -17.31 24.02
C HIS A 9 -2.63 -18.64 23.29
N GLU A 10 -3.60 -19.56 23.37
CA GLU A 10 -3.53 -20.80 22.62
C GLU A 10 -4.01 -20.56 21.17
N GLY A 11 -3.18 -20.89 20.19
CA GLY A 11 -3.48 -20.74 18.78
C GLY A 11 -3.09 -19.37 18.19
N ILE A 12 -3.67 -19.02 17.04
CA ILE A 12 -3.39 -17.77 16.33
C ILE A 12 -4.33 -16.69 16.86
N PRO A 13 -3.84 -15.62 17.52
CA PRO A 13 -4.69 -14.57 18.06
C PRO A 13 -5.35 -13.74 16.95
N VAL A 14 -6.54 -13.23 17.22
CA VAL A 14 -7.29 -12.30 16.38
C VAL A 14 -7.42 -10.93 17.05
N LEU A 15 -7.94 -9.93 16.32
CA LEU A 15 -8.07 -8.57 16.88
C LEU A 15 -8.94 -8.50 18.14
N GLY A 16 -9.94 -9.40 18.29
CA GLY A 16 -10.75 -9.50 19.50
C GLY A 16 -9.94 -9.95 20.72
N ASP A 17 -8.91 -10.75 20.54
CA ASP A 17 -8.02 -11.16 21.64
C ASP A 17 -7.11 -9.99 22.04
N LEU A 18 -6.62 -9.21 21.07
CA LEU A 18 -5.89 -7.97 21.36
C LEU A 18 -6.75 -6.98 22.16
N LEU A 19 -8.00 -6.77 21.76
CA LEU A 19 -8.94 -5.92 22.49
C LEU A 19 -9.12 -6.39 23.93
N ARG A 20 -9.31 -7.69 24.14
CA ARG A 20 -9.41 -8.29 25.48
C ARG A 20 -8.18 -8.03 26.34
N VAL A 21 -6.99 -8.18 25.78
CA VAL A 21 -5.73 -7.92 26.52
C VAL A 21 -5.59 -6.44 26.90
N ILE A 22 -5.99 -5.52 26.01
CA ILE A 22 -5.98 -4.08 26.33
C ILE A 22 -6.97 -3.80 27.47
N GLN A 23 -8.17 -4.37 27.42
CA GLN A 23 -9.19 -4.18 28.48
C GLN A 23 -8.79 -4.82 29.80
N LEU A 24 -8.16 -6.01 29.77
CA LEU A 24 -7.67 -6.70 30.96
C LEU A 24 -6.53 -5.93 31.64
N GLY A 25 -5.67 -5.30 30.85
CA GLY A 25 -4.53 -4.53 31.33
C GLY A 25 -3.54 -5.34 32.19
N PRO A 26 -2.93 -6.44 31.67
CA PRO A 26 -1.93 -7.18 32.42
C PRO A 26 -0.76 -6.29 32.86
N ALA A 27 -0.06 -6.67 33.93
CA ALA A 27 1.02 -5.86 34.51
C ALA A 27 2.09 -5.45 33.47
N GLU A 28 2.44 -6.34 32.56
CA GLU A 28 3.43 -6.11 31.50
C GLU A 28 2.93 -5.06 30.47
N VAL A 29 1.63 -5.08 30.14
CA VAL A 29 1.00 -4.10 29.24
C VAL A 29 0.91 -2.74 29.93
N ARG A 30 0.52 -2.72 31.21
CA ARG A 30 0.43 -1.50 32.01
C ARG A 30 1.80 -0.85 32.24
N ALA A 31 2.84 -1.66 32.44
CA ALA A 31 4.21 -1.17 32.58
C ALA A 31 4.68 -0.39 31.34
N VAL A 32 4.33 -0.87 30.12
CA VAL A 32 4.63 -0.16 28.86
C VAL A 32 3.79 1.10 28.69
N ALA A 33 2.55 1.09 29.16
CA ALA A 33 1.66 2.26 29.12
C ALA A 33 2.10 3.35 30.12
N LEU A 34 3.00 3.04 31.06
CA LEU A 34 3.47 3.96 32.09
C LEU A 34 2.31 4.58 32.90
N ASP A 35 1.30 3.78 33.19
CA ASP A 35 0.11 4.20 33.94
C ASP A 35 0.40 4.48 35.41
N ARG A 36 1.55 4.02 35.93
CA ARG A 36 2.00 4.18 37.34
C ARG A 36 1.03 3.61 38.37
N GLY A 37 0.27 2.57 38.01
CA GLY A 37 -0.71 1.95 38.87
C GLY A 37 -2.05 2.69 38.97
N ASP A 38 -2.28 3.70 38.12
CA ASP A 38 -3.53 4.46 38.09
C ASP A 38 -4.43 3.92 36.96
N ASP A 39 -5.56 3.35 37.33
CA ASP A 39 -6.55 2.78 36.40
C ASP A 39 -7.16 3.83 35.47
N THR A 40 -7.42 5.04 35.99
CA THR A 40 -7.98 6.13 35.18
C THR A 40 -6.99 6.55 34.08
N ARG A 41 -5.73 6.66 34.46
CA ARG A 41 -4.66 6.98 33.54
C ARG A 41 -4.47 5.88 32.47
N TYR A 42 -4.52 4.60 32.87
CA TYR A 42 -4.45 3.48 31.93
C TYR A 42 -5.58 3.57 30.89
N LYS A 43 -6.82 3.73 31.32
CA LYS A 43 -7.99 3.88 30.46
C LYS A 43 -7.84 5.06 29.49
N THR A 44 -7.41 6.20 30.00
CA THR A 44 -7.19 7.39 29.15
C THR A 44 -6.13 7.14 28.07
N ILE A 45 -5.04 6.45 28.40
CA ILE A 45 -3.97 6.13 27.44
C ILE A 45 -4.44 5.14 26.38
N THR A 46 -5.26 4.16 26.75
CA THR A 46 -5.71 3.07 25.87
C THR A 46 -7.01 3.37 25.12
N GLU A 47 -7.77 4.39 25.51
CA GLU A 47 -9.10 4.73 24.99
C GLU A 47 -9.15 4.80 23.47
N GLY A 48 -8.21 5.50 22.83
CA GLY A 48 -8.18 5.64 21.39
C GLY A 48 -7.92 4.32 20.65
N LEU A 49 -7.04 3.47 21.21
CA LEU A 49 -6.77 2.15 20.66
C LEU A 49 -7.97 1.21 20.87
N GLU A 50 -8.57 1.24 22.05
CA GLU A 50 -9.74 0.45 22.38
C GLU A 50 -10.93 0.80 21.49
N ALA A 51 -11.22 2.09 21.30
CA ALA A 51 -12.28 2.56 20.40
C ALA A 51 -12.04 2.11 18.95
N SER A 52 -10.80 2.18 18.46
CA SER A 52 -10.44 1.72 17.12
C SER A 52 -10.62 0.21 16.95
N LEU A 53 -10.21 -0.58 17.94
CA LEU A 53 -10.40 -2.03 17.92
C LEU A 53 -11.88 -2.41 18.00
N ILE A 54 -12.67 -1.75 18.86
CA ILE A 54 -14.13 -1.95 18.92
C ILE A 54 -14.77 -1.65 17.57
N GLY A 55 -14.38 -0.56 16.91
CA GLY A 55 -14.86 -0.21 15.56
C GLY A 55 -14.56 -1.30 14.52
N LEU A 56 -13.41 -1.98 14.63
CA LEU A 56 -13.03 -3.04 13.71
C LEU A 56 -13.67 -4.40 14.01
N VAL A 57 -13.97 -4.73 15.29
CA VAL A 57 -14.46 -6.06 15.68
C VAL A 57 -15.89 -6.06 16.22
N GLY A 58 -16.46 -4.90 16.50
CA GLY A 58 -17.72 -4.76 17.23
C GLY A 58 -19.02 -5.06 16.45
N GLY A 59 -18.93 -5.57 15.26
CA GLY A 59 -20.09 -5.95 14.44
C GLY A 59 -20.17 -5.18 13.11
N GLY A 60 -21.22 -5.46 12.31
CA GLY A 60 -21.36 -4.92 10.96
C GLY A 60 -20.36 -5.54 9.98
N ARG A 61 -20.20 -4.91 8.81
CA ARG A 61 -19.35 -5.43 7.71
C ARG A 61 -17.88 -5.57 8.12
N LEU A 62 -17.35 -4.61 8.89
CA LEU A 62 -15.97 -4.66 9.41
C LEU A 62 -15.79 -5.80 10.41
N GLY A 63 -16.70 -5.94 11.37
CA GLY A 63 -16.60 -6.98 12.39
C GLY A 63 -16.61 -8.38 11.84
N GLU A 64 -17.42 -8.67 10.83
CA GLU A 64 -17.44 -9.98 10.17
C GLU A 64 -16.11 -10.28 9.46
N THR A 65 -15.47 -9.27 8.90
CA THR A 65 -14.21 -9.43 8.15
C THR A 65 -12.99 -9.54 9.05
N PHE A 66 -12.90 -8.71 10.10
CA PHE A 66 -11.66 -8.56 10.88
C PHE A 66 -11.68 -9.26 12.25
N SER A 67 -12.82 -9.81 12.69
CA SER A 67 -12.91 -10.49 14.00
C SER A 67 -12.50 -11.96 13.98
N ARG A 68 -12.27 -12.54 12.80
CA ARG A 68 -12.01 -13.97 12.63
C ARG A 68 -10.61 -14.23 12.08
N GLN A 69 -10.17 -15.47 12.20
CA GLN A 69 -8.93 -15.93 11.55
C GLN A 69 -9.07 -15.89 10.02
N THR A 70 -7.95 -15.73 9.33
CA THR A 70 -7.88 -15.78 7.87
C THR A 70 -8.37 -17.13 7.36
N THR A 71 -9.43 -17.12 6.56
CA THR A 71 -10.02 -18.34 6.00
C THR A 71 -9.23 -18.89 4.82
N ASN A 72 -8.59 -18.01 4.05
CA ASN A 72 -7.76 -18.37 2.90
C ASN A 72 -6.36 -17.76 3.05
N PRO A 73 -5.41 -18.45 3.71
CA PRO A 73 -4.06 -17.96 3.84
C PRO A 73 -3.39 -17.86 2.46
N MET A 74 -2.57 -16.83 2.27
CA MET A 74 -1.85 -16.62 1.02
C MET A 74 -0.94 -17.80 0.70
N ARG A 75 -1.06 -18.30 -0.51
CA ARG A 75 -0.15 -19.34 -1.04
C ARG A 75 1.23 -18.73 -1.33
N ARG A 76 2.29 -19.53 -1.08
CA ARG A 76 3.68 -19.13 -1.34
C ARG A 76 4.20 -19.58 -2.71
N ASP A 77 3.48 -20.48 -3.36
CA ASP A 77 3.88 -21.23 -4.57
C ASP A 77 3.06 -20.89 -5.82
N ALA A 78 2.14 -19.94 -5.71
CA ALA A 78 1.27 -19.53 -6.81
C ALA A 78 1.06 -18.00 -6.78
N PRO A 79 0.71 -17.38 -7.92
CA PRO A 79 0.22 -15.99 -7.96
C PRO A 79 -1.02 -15.82 -7.09
N VAL A 80 -1.08 -14.71 -6.35
CA VAL A 80 -2.23 -14.36 -5.50
C VAL A 80 -2.64 -12.93 -5.81
N VAL A 81 -3.94 -12.71 -5.93
CA VAL A 81 -4.56 -11.39 -6.11
C VAL A 81 -5.53 -11.15 -4.96
N TYR A 82 -5.39 -10.02 -4.31
CA TYR A 82 -6.37 -9.51 -3.36
C TYR A 82 -7.26 -8.51 -4.10
N ASP A 83 -8.47 -8.93 -4.42
CA ASP A 83 -9.47 -8.08 -5.07
C ASP A 83 -10.24 -7.30 -4.00
N VAL A 84 -10.07 -5.98 -4.00
CA VAL A 84 -10.74 -5.03 -3.10
C VAL A 84 -11.74 -4.15 -3.85
N SER A 85 -12.03 -4.44 -5.11
CA SER A 85 -12.91 -3.62 -5.96
C SER A 85 -14.36 -3.53 -5.47
N ALA A 86 -14.78 -4.49 -4.63
CA ALA A 86 -16.12 -4.50 -4.04
C ALA A 86 -16.30 -3.50 -2.88
N ILE A 87 -15.22 -2.85 -2.44
CA ILE A 87 -15.29 -1.83 -1.38
C ILE A 87 -15.54 -0.48 -2.04
N ASP A 88 -16.65 0.17 -1.65
CA ASP A 88 -17.03 1.48 -2.17
C ASP A 88 -15.99 2.56 -1.83
N ASP A 89 -15.78 3.51 -2.75
CA ASP A 89 -14.83 4.61 -2.58
C ASP A 89 -15.16 5.55 -1.43
N SER A 90 -16.41 5.59 -0.99
CA SER A 90 -16.85 6.34 0.17
C SER A 90 -16.48 5.68 1.51
N GLU A 91 -16.17 4.38 1.51
CA GLU A 91 -15.83 3.60 2.71
C GLU A 91 -14.30 3.62 2.98
N MET A 92 -13.72 4.81 3.12
CA MET A 92 -12.26 5.01 3.24
C MET A 92 -11.60 4.20 4.35
N ASP A 93 -12.22 4.11 5.53
CA ASP A 93 -11.70 3.36 6.68
C ASP A 93 -11.68 1.85 6.41
N LEU A 94 -12.70 1.33 5.73
CA LEU A 94 -12.77 -0.06 5.32
C LEU A 94 -11.71 -0.38 4.26
N GLN A 95 -11.53 0.50 3.28
CA GLN A 95 -10.47 0.37 2.27
C GLN A 95 -9.08 0.35 2.93
N ALA A 96 -8.83 1.28 3.86
CA ALA A 96 -7.58 1.34 4.61
C ALA A 96 -7.31 0.05 5.36
N ALA A 97 -8.29 -0.43 6.12
CA ALA A 97 -8.18 -1.65 6.90
C ALA A 97 -7.95 -2.88 6.01
N ALA A 98 -8.68 -3.00 4.90
CA ALA A 98 -8.55 -4.10 3.95
C ALA A 98 -7.17 -4.10 3.27
N LEU A 99 -6.72 -2.95 2.75
CA LEU A 99 -5.40 -2.83 2.12
C LEU A 99 -4.27 -3.13 3.11
N LEU A 100 -4.36 -2.61 4.35
CA LEU A 100 -3.38 -2.89 5.39
C LEU A 100 -3.33 -4.38 5.75
N ALA A 101 -4.48 -5.05 5.85
CA ALA A 101 -4.57 -6.47 6.12
C ALA A 101 -3.96 -7.29 4.97
N CYS A 102 -4.33 -6.99 3.72
CA CYS A 102 -3.79 -7.65 2.52
C CYS A 102 -2.26 -7.49 2.43
N TRP A 103 -1.76 -6.29 2.64
CA TRP A 103 -0.32 -6.02 2.60
C TRP A 103 0.42 -6.70 3.75
N SER A 104 -0.13 -6.66 4.96
CA SER A 104 0.47 -7.33 6.12
C SER A 104 0.53 -8.84 5.91
N ALA A 105 -0.54 -9.45 5.39
CA ALA A 105 -0.57 -10.86 5.05
C ALA A 105 0.44 -11.19 3.94
N GLY A 106 0.46 -10.41 2.85
CA GLY A 106 1.35 -10.61 1.71
C GLY A 106 2.82 -10.53 2.11
N PHE A 107 3.22 -9.44 2.74
CA PHE A 107 4.62 -9.27 3.17
C PHE A 107 5.02 -10.21 4.30
N GLY A 108 4.09 -10.55 5.21
CA GLY A 108 4.31 -11.57 6.22
C GLY A 108 4.60 -12.93 5.59
N THR A 109 3.82 -13.32 4.59
CA THR A 109 4.01 -14.58 3.85
C THR A 109 5.35 -14.61 3.10
N VAL A 110 5.75 -13.51 2.47
CA VAL A 110 7.08 -13.39 1.82
C VAL A 110 8.22 -13.52 2.84
N ASN A 111 8.07 -12.90 4.03
CA ASN A 111 9.07 -13.04 5.09
C ASN A 111 9.19 -14.49 5.60
N VAL A 112 8.06 -15.17 5.81
CA VAL A 112 8.05 -16.58 6.19
C VAL A 112 8.70 -17.45 5.12
N ALA A 113 8.37 -17.23 3.84
CA ALA A 113 8.98 -17.98 2.73
C ALA A 113 10.50 -17.79 2.68
N ASN A 114 10.99 -16.59 2.90
CA ASN A 114 12.43 -16.33 2.97
C ASN A 114 13.09 -17.02 4.17
N ALA A 115 12.46 -16.97 5.35
CA ALA A 115 12.97 -17.64 6.55
C ALA A 115 13.03 -19.19 6.37
N LEU A 116 12.00 -19.78 5.77
CA LEU A 116 11.98 -21.21 5.45
C LEU A 116 13.05 -21.59 4.43
N ALA A 117 13.29 -20.74 3.42
CA ALA A 117 14.35 -20.95 2.45
C ALA A 117 15.74 -20.82 3.07
N ASP A 118 15.94 -19.88 3.99
CA ASP A 118 17.22 -19.71 4.73
C ASP A 118 17.49 -20.90 5.65
N ALA A 119 16.43 -21.50 6.20
CA ALA A 119 16.52 -22.74 6.98
C ALA A 119 16.64 -24.03 6.13
N GLY A 120 16.61 -23.93 4.81
CA GLY A 120 16.64 -25.08 3.90
C GLY A 120 15.37 -25.93 3.89
N LEU A 121 14.27 -25.43 4.44
CA LEU A 121 12.99 -26.14 4.54
C LEU A 121 12.12 -25.98 3.29
N GLU A 122 12.29 -24.89 2.54
CA GLU A 122 11.63 -24.64 1.25
C GLU A 122 12.62 -24.11 0.21
N PRO A 123 12.33 -24.25 -1.09
CA PRO A 123 13.15 -23.65 -2.14
C PRO A 123 13.04 -22.13 -2.08
N ARG A 124 14.15 -21.43 -2.37
CA ARG A 124 14.14 -19.98 -2.46
C ARG A 124 13.30 -19.53 -3.66
N ARG A 125 12.38 -18.61 -3.41
CA ARG A 125 11.53 -17.99 -4.42
C ARG A 125 11.79 -16.50 -4.49
N HIS A 126 11.57 -15.92 -5.66
CA HIS A 126 11.58 -14.49 -5.87
C HIS A 126 10.14 -14.02 -6.07
N TYR A 127 9.77 -12.96 -5.40
CA TYR A 127 8.41 -12.42 -5.44
C TYR A 127 8.40 -11.11 -6.22
N PHE A 128 7.31 -10.86 -6.94
CA PHE A 128 7.02 -9.59 -7.57
C PHE A 128 5.68 -9.08 -7.02
N VAL A 129 5.72 -7.97 -6.31
CA VAL A 129 4.57 -7.38 -5.65
C VAL A 129 4.07 -6.21 -6.46
N ILE A 130 2.77 -6.19 -6.76
CA ILE A 130 2.11 -5.09 -7.47
C ILE A 130 1.18 -4.41 -6.47
N LEU A 131 1.38 -3.11 -6.25
CA LEU A 131 0.53 -2.24 -5.47
C LEU A 131 -0.23 -1.35 -6.44
N ASP A 132 -1.42 -1.79 -6.82
CA ASP A 132 -2.32 -1.03 -7.67
C ASP A 132 -3.08 0.02 -6.84
N GLU A 133 -3.46 1.13 -7.47
CA GLU A 133 -4.13 2.25 -6.82
C GLU A 133 -3.41 2.74 -5.55
N LEU A 134 -2.08 2.81 -5.60
CA LEU A 134 -1.24 3.13 -4.43
C LEU A 134 -1.69 4.41 -3.72
N TRP A 135 -2.14 5.42 -4.46
CA TRP A 135 -2.61 6.68 -3.91
C TRP A 135 -3.77 6.52 -2.92
N ARG A 136 -4.68 5.56 -3.17
CA ARG A 136 -5.80 5.26 -2.26
C ARG A 136 -5.27 4.79 -0.91
N ALA A 137 -4.34 3.86 -0.94
CA ALA A 137 -3.70 3.35 0.26
C ALA A 137 -2.95 4.43 1.05
N LEU A 138 -2.21 5.30 0.37
CA LEU A 138 -1.47 6.38 1.02
C LEU A 138 -2.39 7.42 1.69
N ARG A 139 -3.58 7.65 1.14
CA ARG A 139 -4.59 8.57 1.72
C ARG A 139 -5.41 7.94 2.84
N ALA A 140 -5.49 6.61 2.90
CA ALA A 140 -6.41 5.89 3.76
C ALA A 140 -6.09 6.01 5.25
N GLY A 141 -4.90 6.43 5.67
CA GLY A 141 -4.62 6.62 7.08
C GLY A 141 -3.20 7.08 7.40
N ARG A 142 -3.04 7.64 8.60
CA ARG A 142 -1.72 8.01 9.12
C ARG A 142 -0.82 6.78 9.21
N GLY A 143 0.44 6.94 8.85
CA GLY A 143 1.44 5.87 8.90
C GLY A 143 1.44 4.92 7.71
N MET A 144 0.48 5.03 6.77
CA MET A 144 0.49 4.21 5.55
C MET A 144 1.69 4.55 4.65
N VAL A 145 2.03 5.82 4.53
CA VAL A 145 3.22 6.27 3.79
C VAL A 145 4.50 5.69 4.40
N ASP A 146 4.63 5.72 5.73
CA ASP A 146 5.76 5.12 6.44
C ASP A 146 5.85 3.61 6.22
N ARG A 147 4.70 2.93 6.20
CA ARG A 147 4.65 1.49 5.96
C ARG A 147 5.15 1.14 4.55
N VAL A 148 4.68 1.85 3.54
CA VAL A 148 5.15 1.66 2.15
C VAL A 148 6.63 2.02 2.03
N ASP A 149 7.08 3.12 2.63
CA ASP A 149 8.49 3.51 2.61
C ASP A 149 9.38 2.42 3.23
N ALA A 150 9.02 1.89 4.38
CA ALA A 150 9.75 0.79 5.02
C ALA A 150 9.80 -0.47 4.13
N LEU A 151 8.69 -0.81 3.46
CA LEU A 151 8.62 -1.96 2.55
C LEU A 151 9.55 -1.76 1.34
N THR A 152 9.52 -0.59 0.70
CA THR A 152 10.31 -0.30 -0.50
C THR A 152 11.83 -0.34 -0.23
N ARG A 153 12.27 0.06 0.97
CA ARG A 153 13.69 0.07 1.34
C ARG A 153 14.28 -1.33 1.52
N LEU A 154 13.49 -2.29 1.99
CA LEU A 154 13.96 -3.64 2.35
C LEU A 154 13.83 -4.66 1.21
N ASN A 155 13.01 -4.39 0.22
CA ASN A 155 12.65 -5.36 -0.81
C ASN A 155 13.84 -5.82 -1.67
N ARG A 156 14.74 -4.90 -2.04
CA ARG A 156 15.90 -5.22 -2.87
C ARG A 156 16.82 -6.26 -2.21
N GLN A 157 17.05 -6.15 -0.92
CA GLN A 157 17.90 -7.08 -0.18
C GLN A 157 17.26 -8.47 -0.03
N ARG A 158 15.92 -8.52 -0.10
CA ARG A 158 15.13 -9.76 0.04
C ARG A 158 14.79 -10.44 -1.30
N GLY A 159 15.27 -9.90 -2.42
CA GLY A 159 14.96 -10.44 -3.75
C GLY A 159 13.48 -10.25 -4.14
N VAL A 160 12.84 -9.20 -3.63
CA VAL A 160 11.45 -8.85 -3.95
C VAL A 160 11.45 -7.70 -4.94
N GLY A 161 10.90 -7.94 -6.14
CA GLY A 161 10.55 -6.89 -7.09
C GLY A 161 9.25 -6.21 -6.69
N MET A 162 9.09 -4.92 -7.02
CA MET A 162 7.87 -4.17 -6.70
C MET A 162 7.48 -3.25 -7.85
N ALA A 163 6.21 -3.23 -8.21
CA ALA A 163 5.59 -2.22 -9.03
C ALA A 163 4.56 -1.43 -8.19
N MET A 164 4.61 -0.12 -8.31
CA MET A 164 3.68 0.80 -7.68
C MET A 164 2.94 1.54 -8.79
N ILE A 165 1.62 1.47 -8.81
CA ILE A 165 0.78 2.08 -9.83
C ILE A 165 -0.04 3.20 -9.20
N SER A 166 -0.01 4.37 -9.84
CA SER A 166 -0.77 5.56 -9.44
C SER A 166 -1.16 6.33 -10.69
N HIS A 167 -2.18 7.19 -10.60
CA HIS A 167 -2.66 7.95 -11.77
C HIS A 167 -1.78 9.14 -12.08
N THR A 168 -1.45 9.95 -11.09
CA THR A 168 -0.74 11.23 -11.28
C THR A 168 0.26 11.48 -10.16
N MET A 169 1.19 12.42 -10.40
CA MET A 169 2.05 12.94 -9.34
C MET A 169 1.28 13.81 -8.33
N SER A 170 0.23 14.48 -8.81
CA SER A 170 -0.66 15.29 -7.96
C SER A 170 -1.34 14.46 -6.86
N ASP A 171 -1.64 13.19 -7.11
CA ASP A 171 -2.17 12.28 -6.10
C ASP A 171 -1.23 12.10 -4.91
N LEU A 172 0.07 12.04 -5.19
CA LEU A 172 1.10 11.96 -4.15
C LEU A 172 1.30 13.29 -3.40
N GLN A 173 0.96 14.42 -4.03
CA GLN A 173 0.99 15.74 -3.40
C GLN A 173 -0.25 16.04 -2.56
N ALA A 174 -1.34 15.32 -2.75
CA ALA A 174 -2.59 15.49 -2.01
C ALA A 174 -2.59 14.85 -0.61
N LEU A 175 -1.43 14.36 -0.14
CA LEU A 175 -1.27 13.80 1.21
C LEU A 175 -1.28 14.90 2.28
N ALA A 176 -1.76 14.55 3.48
CA ALA A 176 -2.06 15.52 4.53
C ALA A 176 -0.81 16.25 5.05
N SER A 177 0.31 15.56 5.25
CA SER A 177 1.52 16.15 5.80
C SER A 177 2.59 16.43 4.73
N GLN A 178 3.42 17.44 4.95
CA GLN A 178 4.57 17.70 4.08
C GLN A 178 5.58 16.54 4.11
N GLU A 179 5.74 15.91 5.26
CA GLU A 179 6.63 14.76 5.42
C GLU A 179 6.16 13.59 4.56
N ASP A 180 4.86 13.28 4.58
CA ASP A 180 4.29 12.21 3.74
C ASP A 180 4.45 12.51 2.25
N ARG A 181 4.23 13.77 1.82
CA ARG A 181 4.45 14.19 0.43
C ARG A 181 5.90 13.99 -0.02
N MET A 182 6.88 14.34 0.83
CA MET A 182 8.30 14.12 0.53
C MET A 182 8.64 12.64 0.45
N LYS A 183 8.12 11.79 1.36
CA LYS A 183 8.32 10.35 1.31
C LYS A 183 7.70 9.73 0.05
N ALA A 184 6.46 10.11 -0.29
CA ALA A 184 5.77 9.60 -1.47
C ALA A 184 6.47 10.01 -2.78
N ARG A 185 6.95 11.24 -2.90
CA ARG A 185 7.82 11.66 -4.00
C ARG A 185 9.08 10.79 -4.09
N GLY A 186 9.67 10.47 -2.95
CA GLY A 186 10.82 9.58 -2.85
C GLY A 186 10.59 8.16 -3.40
N PHE A 187 9.34 7.68 -3.48
CA PHE A 187 9.05 6.41 -4.14
C PHE A 187 9.37 6.47 -5.63
N VAL A 188 8.99 7.55 -6.29
CA VAL A 188 9.28 7.78 -7.71
C VAL A 188 10.78 8.01 -7.95
N GLU A 189 11.41 8.86 -7.15
CA GLU A 189 12.83 9.20 -7.28
C GLU A 189 13.75 7.99 -7.10
N ARG A 190 13.37 7.04 -6.22
CA ARG A 190 14.14 5.81 -5.96
C ARG A 190 13.78 4.64 -6.86
N SER A 191 12.76 4.80 -7.72
CA SER A 191 12.39 3.77 -8.67
C SER A 191 13.48 3.58 -9.72
N GLY A 192 13.92 2.35 -9.92
CA GLY A 192 14.90 2.02 -10.96
C GLY A 192 14.36 2.18 -12.39
N MET A 193 13.03 2.13 -12.51
CA MET A 193 12.30 2.31 -13.76
C MET A 193 11.00 3.06 -13.47
N VAL A 194 10.64 4.01 -14.32
CA VAL A 194 9.37 4.73 -14.32
C VAL A 194 8.70 4.52 -15.67
N ILE A 195 7.44 4.10 -15.65
CA ILE A 195 6.63 3.87 -16.84
C ILE A 195 5.48 4.87 -16.81
N CYS A 196 5.40 5.74 -17.81
CA CYS A 196 4.38 6.77 -17.91
C CYS A 196 3.47 6.51 -19.12
N GLY A 197 2.16 6.49 -18.89
CA GLY A 197 1.15 6.67 -19.95
C GLY A 197 0.95 8.14 -20.27
N GLY A 198 -0.13 8.48 -20.99
CA GLY A 198 -0.51 9.87 -21.25
C GLY A 198 -0.79 10.64 -19.96
N LEU A 199 -0.26 11.86 -19.83
CA LEU A 199 -0.39 12.71 -18.66
C LEU A 199 -0.69 14.16 -19.05
N PRO A 200 -1.56 14.86 -18.31
CA PRO A 200 -1.83 16.27 -18.53
C PRO A 200 -0.57 17.14 -18.41
N SER A 201 -0.53 18.26 -19.13
CA SER A 201 0.58 19.22 -19.07
C SER A 201 0.84 19.75 -17.65
N ALA A 202 -0.19 19.84 -16.82
CA ALA A 202 -0.09 20.27 -15.41
C ALA A 202 0.75 19.31 -14.53
N GLU A 203 0.88 18.04 -14.92
CA GLU A 203 1.69 17.05 -14.20
C GLU A 203 3.19 17.16 -14.51
N MET A 204 3.56 17.76 -15.63
CA MET A 204 4.95 17.81 -16.10
C MET A 204 5.93 18.44 -15.10
N PRO A 205 5.60 19.56 -14.42
CA PRO A 205 6.51 20.16 -13.44
C PRO A 205 6.80 19.20 -12.26
N LEU A 206 5.78 18.51 -11.76
CA LEU A 206 5.91 17.57 -10.63
C LEU A 206 6.69 16.33 -11.04
N LEU A 207 6.37 15.76 -12.19
CA LEU A 207 7.03 14.58 -12.73
C LEU A 207 8.51 14.88 -13.03
N THR A 208 8.81 15.99 -13.69
CA THR A 208 10.17 16.38 -14.08
C THR A 208 11.03 16.72 -12.85
N ALA A 209 10.41 17.20 -11.78
CA ALA A 209 11.12 17.43 -10.51
C ALA A 209 11.53 16.14 -9.81
N ALA A 210 10.86 15.01 -10.07
CA ALA A 210 11.20 13.70 -9.52
C ALA A 210 12.12 12.88 -10.45
N VAL A 211 11.86 12.92 -11.75
CA VAL A 211 12.61 12.19 -12.78
C VAL A 211 12.86 13.13 -13.96
N PRO A 212 14.09 13.25 -14.49
CA PRO A 212 14.39 14.18 -15.57
C PRO A 212 13.74 13.72 -16.88
N PHE A 213 12.87 14.56 -17.46
CA PHE A 213 12.27 14.38 -18.79
C PHE A 213 12.65 15.53 -19.71
N SER A 214 13.05 15.20 -20.93
CA SER A 214 13.29 16.19 -22.00
C SER A 214 11.97 16.81 -22.46
N GLN A 215 12.04 17.96 -23.15
CA GLN A 215 10.86 18.60 -23.74
C GLN A 215 10.13 17.68 -24.73
N ALA A 216 10.86 16.89 -25.51
CA ALA A 216 10.27 15.95 -26.47
C ALA A 216 9.48 14.85 -25.73
N GLU A 217 10.03 14.29 -24.65
CA GLU A 217 9.35 13.29 -23.83
C GLU A 217 8.08 13.86 -23.15
N GLN A 218 8.16 15.08 -22.62
CA GLN A 218 7.01 15.78 -22.07
C GLN A 218 5.90 16.00 -23.10
N SER A 219 6.28 16.48 -24.31
CA SER A 219 5.33 16.69 -25.40
C SER A 219 4.67 15.39 -25.84
N LEU A 220 5.41 14.28 -25.83
CA LEU A 220 4.89 12.96 -26.16
C LEU A 220 3.83 12.52 -25.15
N LEU A 221 4.12 12.63 -23.85
CA LEU A 221 3.19 12.27 -22.78
C LEU A 221 1.92 13.13 -22.81
N ILE A 222 2.05 14.43 -23.07
CA ILE A 222 0.92 15.36 -23.21
C ILE A 222 0.06 14.97 -24.42
N GLY A 223 0.67 14.72 -25.59
CA GLY A 223 -0.07 14.35 -26.79
C GLY A 223 -0.80 13.01 -26.67
N TRP A 224 -0.34 12.11 -25.82
CA TRP A 224 -1.06 10.86 -25.54
C TRP A 224 -2.31 11.06 -24.66
N GLN A 225 -2.44 12.19 -23.98
CA GLN A 225 -3.61 12.55 -23.17
C GLN A 225 -4.70 13.26 -24.00
N ASP A 226 -4.41 13.64 -25.25
CA ASP A 226 -5.36 14.32 -26.09
C ASP A 226 -6.63 13.48 -26.30
N PRO A 227 -7.81 14.11 -26.37
CA PRO A 227 -9.05 13.41 -26.66
C PRO A 227 -9.00 12.77 -28.06
N PRO A 228 -9.74 11.69 -28.29
CA PRO A 228 -9.79 11.07 -29.61
C PRO A 228 -10.33 12.06 -30.66
N ALA A 229 -9.70 12.08 -31.82
CA ALA A 229 -10.18 12.88 -32.92
C ALA A 229 -11.40 12.21 -33.59
N TRP A 230 -12.29 13.03 -34.18
CA TRP A 230 -13.35 12.52 -34.99
C TRP A 230 -12.80 12.02 -36.34
N ASP A 231 -13.09 10.77 -36.70
CA ASP A 231 -12.74 10.21 -37.99
C ASP A 231 -13.92 10.32 -38.96
N PRO A 232 -13.87 11.24 -39.93
CA PRO A 232 -14.96 11.42 -40.87
C PRO A 232 -15.13 10.25 -41.85
N SER A 233 -14.12 9.40 -42.01
CA SER A 233 -14.17 8.25 -42.93
C SER A 233 -14.98 7.09 -42.34
N THR A 234 -14.93 6.91 -41.02
CA THR A 234 -15.66 5.85 -40.31
C THR A 234 -16.94 6.37 -39.66
N GLY A 235 -17.10 7.69 -39.53
CA GLY A 235 -18.20 8.33 -38.81
C GLY A 235 -18.20 8.03 -37.30
N ARG A 236 -17.03 7.80 -36.72
CA ARG A 236 -16.81 7.49 -35.30
C ARG A 236 -15.60 8.26 -34.75
N GLU A 237 -15.50 8.28 -33.43
CA GLU A 237 -14.28 8.72 -32.79
C GLU A 237 -13.14 7.73 -33.10
N ALA A 238 -11.96 8.25 -33.41
CA ALA A 238 -10.73 7.47 -33.54
C ALA A 238 -10.33 6.87 -32.18
N GLU A 239 -9.39 5.94 -32.17
CA GLU A 239 -8.84 5.48 -30.89
C GLU A 239 -8.12 6.63 -30.17
N PRO A 240 -8.21 6.68 -28.82
CA PRO A 240 -7.44 7.65 -28.03
C PRO A 240 -5.96 7.54 -28.36
N PRO A 241 -5.26 8.66 -28.62
CA PRO A 241 -3.88 8.65 -29.14
C PRO A 241 -2.86 7.96 -28.20
N GLY A 242 -3.15 7.89 -26.91
CA GLY A 242 -2.30 7.25 -25.91
C GLY A 242 -2.68 5.82 -25.55
N ARG A 243 -3.71 5.25 -26.17
CA ARG A 243 -4.15 3.90 -25.84
C ARG A 243 -3.05 2.88 -26.14
N GLY A 244 -2.65 2.11 -25.10
CA GLY A 244 -1.60 1.11 -25.19
C GLY A 244 -0.17 1.67 -25.23
N LYS A 245 0.01 3.01 -25.24
CA LYS A 245 1.32 3.64 -25.35
C LYS A 245 1.91 4.02 -24.01
N PHE A 246 3.17 3.72 -23.83
CA PHE A 246 3.92 4.03 -22.61
C PHE A 246 5.31 4.56 -22.94
N LEU A 247 5.82 5.42 -22.07
CA LEU A 247 7.21 5.84 -22.08
C LEU A 247 7.94 5.17 -20.92
N VAL A 248 8.89 4.32 -21.22
CA VAL A 248 9.72 3.59 -20.25
C VAL A 248 11.00 4.37 -19.97
N LYS A 249 11.18 4.83 -18.75
CA LYS A 249 12.31 5.61 -18.28
C LYS A 249 13.16 4.81 -17.31
N VAL A 250 14.45 4.64 -17.58
CA VAL A 250 15.38 3.93 -16.72
C VAL A 250 16.46 4.89 -16.23
N GLY A 251 16.37 5.33 -14.99
CA GLY A 251 17.26 6.35 -14.42
C GLY A 251 17.25 7.64 -15.25
N GLY A 252 18.42 8.25 -15.42
CA GLY A 252 18.58 9.48 -16.22
C GLY A 252 18.68 9.31 -17.73
N ARG A 253 18.47 8.10 -18.28
CA ARG A 253 18.58 7.82 -19.70
C ARG A 253 17.38 8.37 -20.48
N PRO A 254 17.50 8.62 -21.80
CA PRO A 254 16.35 8.89 -22.64
C PRO A 254 15.28 7.82 -22.51
N GLY A 255 14.02 8.22 -22.47
CA GLY A 255 12.89 7.31 -22.39
C GLY A 255 12.68 6.56 -23.71
N ILE A 256 12.18 5.34 -23.62
CA ILE A 256 11.86 4.47 -24.75
C ILE A 256 10.35 4.44 -24.88
N PRO A 257 9.75 5.02 -25.94
CA PRO A 257 8.34 4.84 -26.21
C PRO A 257 8.08 3.38 -26.63
N VAL A 258 7.00 2.81 -26.12
CA VAL A 258 6.52 1.45 -26.44
C VAL A 258 5.02 1.48 -26.69
N ASP A 259 4.55 0.60 -27.58
CA ASP A 259 3.15 0.38 -27.94
C ASP A 259 2.73 -1.02 -27.50
#